data_b99c2797263ce6dacca6fcfdf6c631ff
#
_entry.id   b99c2797263ce6dacca6fcfdf6c631ff
#
_cell.length_a   1.000
_cell.length_b   1.000
_cell.length_c   1.000
_cell.angle_alpha   90.00
_cell.angle_beta   90.00
_cell.angle_gamma   90.00
#
_symmetry.space_group_name_H-M   'P 1'
#
loop_
_entity.id
_entity.type
_entity.pdbx_description
1 polymer ?
#
loop_
_entity_poly.entity_id
_entity_poly.type
_entity_poly.pdbx_seq_one_letter_code
_entity_poly.pdbx_strand_id
1 'polypeptide(L)'
;TPSPTVATLAVCGDIMSHMPVTNDAWDEGQGGYDYSPIFAQAAPYLQAADYAVANLETTLSETGPYSGYPAFKSPAALAGDLAEAGFDLLLTANNHCLDRGWDGLVSTLDALDGAGLAHVGTYRSAEEQTAGTIHVADVGGISVAFLGYTYGTNGIPVPQGRDYAVSLFNTDYMTTLSTPDTGRLEEDLAAARALDTDLIAVMIHWGVEYQTTQNSYQEELADLLIANGADLVLGGHSHVPQPIETRTVTAADGTQRTGFVCYSLGNFISSQV
;
A
#
# COMPACT_ATOMS: atom_id res chain seq x y z
N THR A 1 4.79 -19.46 -32.28
CA THR A 1 4.39 -18.45 -31.28
C THR A 1 5.45 -18.42 -30.19
N PRO A 2 5.94 -17.27 -29.76
CA PRO A 2 6.81 -17.20 -28.60
C PRO A 2 6.09 -17.81 -27.38
N SER A 3 6.86 -18.41 -26.47
CA SER A 3 6.28 -18.87 -25.19
C SER A 3 5.74 -17.67 -24.43
N PRO A 4 4.63 -17.79 -23.70
CA PRO A 4 4.14 -16.70 -22.87
C PRO A 4 5.16 -16.38 -21.78
N THR A 5 5.36 -15.11 -21.47
CA THR A 5 6.07 -14.68 -20.27
C THR A 5 5.19 -14.95 -19.06
N VAL A 6 5.75 -15.53 -18.01
CA VAL A 6 5.05 -15.81 -16.75
C VAL A 6 5.87 -15.23 -15.64
N ALA A 7 5.25 -14.45 -14.78
CA ALA A 7 5.88 -13.84 -13.61
C ALA A 7 5.01 -14.05 -12.37
N THR A 8 5.62 -13.99 -11.21
CA THR A 8 4.97 -14.15 -9.90
C THR A 8 5.04 -12.84 -9.14
N LEU A 9 3.87 -12.22 -8.90
CA LEU A 9 3.71 -11.10 -8.00
C LEU A 9 3.21 -11.61 -6.63
N ALA A 10 4.03 -11.51 -5.59
CA ALA A 10 3.59 -11.78 -4.23
C ALA A 10 2.91 -10.53 -3.66
N VAL A 11 1.70 -10.68 -3.14
CA VAL A 11 0.93 -9.56 -2.57
C VAL A 11 0.55 -9.91 -1.14
N CYS A 12 1.02 -9.10 -0.18
CA CYS A 12 0.73 -9.26 1.23
C CYS A 12 -0.15 -8.10 1.74
N GLY A 13 -0.86 -8.37 2.84
CA GLY A 13 -1.74 -7.40 3.47
C GLY A 13 -1.02 -6.40 4.38
N ASP A 14 -1.71 -6.00 5.45
CA ASP A 14 -1.29 -4.90 6.32
C ASP A 14 -0.16 -5.34 7.26
N ILE A 15 0.92 -4.57 7.29
CA ILE A 15 2.07 -4.72 8.19
C ILE A 15 1.91 -3.70 9.30
N MET A 16 1.50 -4.18 10.48
CA MET A 16 1.21 -3.35 11.65
C MET A 16 2.11 -3.77 12.82
N SER A 17 3.09 -2.96 13.17
CA SER A 17 3.96 -3.24 14.31
C SER A 17 3.31 -2.76 15.64
N HIS A 18 2.28 -3.47 16.09
CA HIS A 18 1.73 -3.30 17.44
C HIS A 18 2.82 -3.53 18.50
N MET A 19 2.62 -3.01 19.71
CA MET A 19 3.63 -3.15 20.76
C MET A 19 4.06 -4.61 21.07
N PRO A 20 3.16 -5.62 21.04
CA PRO A 20 3.62 -7.02 21.16
C PRO A 20 4.58 -7.42 20.04
N VAL A 21 4.30 -7.03 18.78
CA VAL A 21 5.20 -7.28 17.63
C VAL A 21 6.53 -6.55 17.80
N THR A 22 6.48 -5.25 18.16
CA THR A 22 7.68 -4.45 18.43
C THR A 22 8.52 -5.02 19.57
N ASN A 23 7.87 -5.49 20.65
CA ASN A 23 8.57 -6.08 21.79
C ASN A 23 9.20 -7.44 21.44
N ASP A 24 8.55 -8.24 20.59
CA ASP A 24 9.07 -9.54 20.14
C ASP A 24 10.31 -9.37 19.23
N ALA A 25 10.36 -8.24 18.50
CA ALA A 25 11.51 -7.88 17.67
C ALA A 25 12.72 -7.34 18.45
N TRP A 26 12.61 -7.11 19.77
CA TRP A 26 13.75 -6.62 20.54
C TRP A 26 14.79 -7.72 20.78
N ASP A 27 15.99 -7.54 20.27
CA ASP A 27 17.15 -8.43 20.48
C ASP A 27 18.07 -7.85 21.57
N GLU A 28 18.06 -8.46 22.76
CA GLU A 28 18.92 -8.07 23.87
C GLU A 28 20.42 -8.29 23.55
N GLY A 29 20.74 -9.26 22.69
CA GLY A 29 22.13 -9.60 22.32
C GLY A 29 22.77 -8.52 21.43
N GLN A 30 21.96 -7.90 20.59
CA GLN A 30 22.38 -6.82 19.69
C GLN A 30 22.11 -5.43 20.29
N GLY A 31 21.21 -5.35 21.28
CA GLY A 31 20.75 -4.08 21.85
C GLY A 31 19.94 -3.25 20.85
N GLY A 32 19.19 -3.91 19.96
CA GLY A 32 18.42 -3.32 18.87
C GLY A 32 17.17 -4.11 18.51
N TYR A 33 16.53 -3.74 17.41
CA TYR A 33 15.35 -4.44 16.90
C TYR A 33 15.73 -5.28 15.69
N ASP A 34 15.24 -6.52 15.65
CA ASP A 34 15.39 -7.50 14.58
C ASP A 34 14.02 -8.17 14.34
N TYR A 35 13.37 -7.82 13.23
CA TYR A 35 12.09 -8.41 12.83
C TYR A 35 12.26 -9.65 11.96
N SER A 36 13.49 -10.01 11.56
CA SER A 36 13.72 -11.13 10.65
C SER A 36 13.17 -12.47 11.14
N PRO A 37 13.15 -12.80 12.46
CA PRO A 37 12.52 -14.03 12.94
C PRO A 37 10.99 -14.06 12.69
N ILE A 38 10.33 -12.89 12.72
CA ILE A 38 8.89 -12.77 12.46
C ILE A 38 8.58 -13.11 11.01
N PHE A 39 9.46 -12.74 10.07
CA PHE A 39 9.31 -13.01 8.64
C PHE A 39 9.81 -14.39 8.20
N ALA A 40 10.54 -15.13 9.05
CA ALA A 40 11.28 -16.34 8.67
C ALA A 40 10.46 -17.38 7.90
N GLN A 41 9.16 -17.52 8.21
CA GLN A 41 8.29 -18.49 7.51
C GLN A 41 7.78 -17.96 6.16
N ALA A 42 7.65 -16.66 5.98
CA ALA A 42 7.15 -16.03 4.76
C ALA A 42 8.28 -15.70 3.78
N ALA A 43 9.48 -15.34 4.26
CA ALA A 43 10.60 -14.91 3.46
C ALA A 43 10.93 -15.84 2.27
N PRO A 44 10.94 -17.19 2.40
CA PRO A 44 11.19 -18.06 1.27
C PRO A 44 10.18 -17.92 0.11
N TYR A 45 8.95 -17.55 0.42
CA TYR A 45 7.91 -17.33 -0.61
C TYR A 45 8.03 -15.94 -1.24
N LEU A 46 8.35 -14.92 -0.46
CA LEU A 46 8.59 -13.57 -0.95
C LEU A 46 9.82 -13.52 -1.86
N GLN A 47 10.94 -14.09 -1.42
CA GLN A 47 12.18 -14.16 -2.18
C GLN A 47 12.09 -15.05 -3.44
N ALA A 48 11.12 -15.96 -3.51
CA ALA A 48 10.89 -16.79 -4.69
C ALA A 48 9.98 -16.10 -5.73
N ALA A 49 9.28 -15.03 -5.36
CA ALA A 49 8.49 -14.22 -6.29
C ALA A 49 9.40 -13.32 -7.13
N ASP A 50 8.94 -12.91 -8.32
CA ASP A 50 9.66 -11.95 -9.16
C ASP A 50 9.55 -10.52 -8.61
N TYR A 51 8.50 -10.24 -7.82
CA TYR A 51 8.28 -8.97 -7.14
C TYR A 51 7.31 -9.17 -5.96
N ALA A 52 7.54 -8.50 -4.84
CA ALA A 52 6.71 -8.62 -3.65
C ALA A 52 6.26 -7.25 -3.11
N VAL A 53 4.96 -7.11 -2.82
CA VAL A 53 4.34 -5.87 -2.35
C VAL A 53 3.49 -6.07 -1.09
N ALA A 54 3.40 -5.04 -0.24
CA ALA A 54 2.55 -5.02 0.94
C ALA A 54 2.09 -3.60 1.30
N ASN A 55 1.19 -3.46 2.26
CA ASN A 55 0.85 -2.18 2.90
C ASN A 55 1.63 -2.03 4.21
N LEU A 56 2.43 -0.96 4.35
CA LEU A 56 3.12 -0.60 5.59
C LEU A 56 2.24 0.33 6.43
N GLU A 57 1.50 -0.24 7.37
CA GLU A 57 0.52 0.48 8.18
C GLU A 57 1.08 0.89 9.55
N THR A 58 2.17 1.62 9.51
CA THR A 58 2.84 2.22 10.68
C THR A 58 3.78 3.33 10.23
N THR A 59 4.08 4.28 11.10
CA THR A 59 5.21 5.20 10.87
C THR A 59 6.50 4.60 11.43
N LEU A 60 7.62 4.86 10.77
CA LEU A 60 8.95 4.39 11.15
C LEU A 60 9.78 5.51 11.78
N SER A 61 10.65 5.17 12.74
CA SER A 61 11.55 6.14 13.40
C SER A 61 12.82 5.48 13.92
N GLU A 62 13.93 6.19 13.81
CA GLU A 62 15.21 5.79 14.39
C GLU A 62 15.24 5.87 15.92
N THR A 63 14.32 6.62 16.52
CA THR A 63 14.35 6.90 17.96
C THR A 63 13.02 6.63 18.66
N GLY A 64 13.07 5.94 19.81
CA GLY A 64 11.92 5.77 20.70
C GLY A 64 11.45 7.08 21.39
N PRO A 65 10.48 7.02 22.27
CA PRO A 65 9.73 5.83 22.58
C PRO A 65 8.86 5.37 21.40
N TYR A 66 8.74 4.04 21.24
CA TYR A 66 7.86 3.42 20.24
C TYR A 66 6.46 3.21 20.81
N SER A 67 5.47 3.04 19.90
CA SER A 67 4.06 2.86 20.29
C SER A 67 3.29 2.10 19.21
N GLY A 68 2.30 1.35 19.65
CA GLY A 68 1.31 0.72 18.80
C GLY A 68 0.03 1.56 18.70
N TYR A 69 -1.11 0.86 18.51
CA TYR A 69 -2.43 1.49 18.46
C TYR A 69 -2.68 2.39 19.69
N PRO A 70 -3.35 3.56 19.57
CA PRO A 70 -4.00 4.06 18.35
C PRO A 70 -3.10 4.88 17.42
N ALA A 71 -1.84 5.14 17.78
CA ALA A 71 -0.94 5.97 16.99
C ALA A 71 0.45 5.30 16.92
N PHE A 72 0.71 4.69 15.77
CA PHE A 72 1.89 3.85 15.56
C PHE A 72 3.16 4.66 15.43
N LYS A 73 4.21 4.15 16.04
CA LYS A 73 5.60 4.56 15.86
C LYS A 73 6.47 3.34 16.05
N SER A 74 7.02 2.81 14.99
CA SER A 74 7.80 1.58 14.99
C SER A 74 9.29 1.85 14.76
N PRO A 75 10.19 0.95 15.20
CA PRO A 75 11.60 1.02 14.87
C PRO A 75 11.87 1.06 13.38
N ALA A 76 12.79 1.93 12.92
CA ALA A 76 13.19 2.02 11.52
C ALA A 76 13.87 0.73 11.02
N ALA A 77 14.42 -0.09 11.90
CA ALA A 77 14.97 -1.42 11.58
C ALA A 77 13.97 -2.30 10.81
N LEU A 78 12.64 -2.14 11.04
CA LEU A 78 11.61 -2.86 10.30
C LEU A 78 11.77 -2.71 8.77
N ALA A 79 12.21 -1.55 8.27
CA ALA A 79 12.40 -1.35 6.83
C ALA A 79 13.50 -2.27 6.26
N GLY A 80 14.64 -2.39 6.94
CA GLY A 80 15.72 -3.28 6.56
C GLY A 80 15.29 -4.75 6.54
N ASP A 81 14.57 -5.17 7.60
CA ASP A 81 14.10 -6.54 7.74
C ASP A 81 13.02 -6.90 6.70
N LEU A 82 12.19 -5.93 6.27
CA LEU A 82 11.25 -6.10 5.16
C LEU A 82 11.98 -6.30 3.83
N ALA A 83 13.02 -5.50 3.56
CA ALA A 83 13.85 -5.66 2.37
C ALA A 83 14.54 -7.03 2.36
N GLU A 84 15.13 -7.47 3.49
CA GLU A 84 15.76 -8.77 3.63
C GLU A 84 14.76 -9.93 3.51
N ALA A 85 13.52 -9.74 3.97
CA ALA A 85 12.44 -10.71 3.79
C ALA A 85 12.03 -10.90 2.32
N GLY A 86 12.35 -9.94 1.44
CA GLY A 86 12.13 -10.01 0.01
C GLY A 86 11.00 -9.12 -0.50
N PHE A 87 10.58 -8.10 0.25
CA PHE A 87 9.67 -7.07 -0.27
C PHE A 87 10.42 -6.10 -1.17
N ASP A 88 9.75 -5.60 -2.21
CA ASP A 88 10.27 -4.66 -3.19
C ASP A 88 9.55 -3.31 -3.12
N LEU A 89 8.23 -3.30 -2.92
CA LEU A 89 7.39 -2.10 -2.93
C LEU A 89 6.40 -2.10 -1.76
N LEU A 90 6.28 -0.95 -1.10
CA LEU A 90 5.31 -0.77 -0.03
C LEU A 90 4.31 0.35 -0.35
N LEU A 91 3.01 0.06 -0.15
CA LEU A 91 2.00 1.09 -0.01
C LEU A 91 2.23 1.81 1.32
N THR A 92 2.40 3.13 1.28
CA THR A 92 2.55 3.97 2.46
C THR A 92 1.33 4.85 2.72
N ALA A 93 0.39 4.93 1.75
CA ALA A 93 -0.89 5.62 1.91
C ALA A 93 -1.89 4.71 2.65
N ASN A 94 -2.08 4.97 3.93
CA ASN A 94 -3.06 4.32 4.79
C ASN A 94 -3.52 5.30 5.88
N ASN A 95 -4.49 4.90 6.70
CA ASN A 95 -5.05 5.75 7.74
C ASN A 95 -4.05 6.08 8.87
N HIS A 96 -2.95 5.31 9.01
CA HIS A 96 -1.88 5.51 10.01
C HIS A 96 -0.65 6.26 9.46
N CYS A 97 -0.64 6.67 8.20
CA CYS A 97 0.53 7.31 7.58
C CYS A 97 0.92 8.66 8.21
N LEU A 98 -0.01 9.32 8.91
CA LEU A 98 0.21 10.58 9.62
C LEU A 98 0.17 10.45 11.14
N ASP A 99 0.25 9.27 11.72
CA ASP A 99 0.20 9.04 13.18
C ASP A 99 1.26 9.83 13.97
N ARG A 100 2.36 10.15 13.33
CA ARG A 100 3.43 11.02 13.87
C ARG A 100 3.59 12.31 13.07
N GLY A 101 2.49 12.73 12.44
CA GLY A 101 2.46 13.96 11.65
C GLY A 101 3.45 13.94 10.48
N TRP A 102 3.84 15.12 10.06
CA TRP A 102 4.77 15.30 8.95
C TRP A 102 6.13 14.61 9.17
N ASP A 103 6.70 14.78 10.34
CA ASP A 103 8.02 14.24 10.66
C ASP A 103 8.00 12.70 10.67
N GLY A 104 6.88 12.09 11.09
CA GLY A 104 6.68 10.64 11.02
C GLY A 104 6.56 10.12 9.58
N LEU A 105 5.85 10.84 8.72
CA LEU A 105 5.77 10.51 7.30
C LEU A 105 7.16 10.58 6.66
N VAL A 106 7.89 11.68 6.87
CA VAL A 106 9.24 11.86 6.30
C VAL A 106 10.20 10.79 6.81
N SER A 107 10.23 10.54 8.12
CA SER A 107 11.13 9.53 8.69
C SER A 107 10.81 8.10 8.20
N THR A 108 9.53 7.81 7.89
CA THR A 108 9.13 6.54 7.29
C THR A 108 9.72 6.39 5.89
N LEU A 109 9.55 7.41 5.05
CA LEU A 109 10.09 7.39 3.68
C LEU A 109 11.62 7.33 3.66
N ASP A 110 12.28 8.08 4.56
CA ASP A 110 13.75 8.04 4.70
C ASP A 110 14.26 6.65 5.11
N ALA A 111 13.53 5.95 6.00
CA ALA A 111 13.87 4.59 6.40
C ALA A 111 13.69 3.59 5.24
N LEU A 112 12.62 3.72 4.45
CA LEU A 112 12.39 2.88 3.27
C LEU A 112 13.45 3.10 2.19
N ASP A 113 13.77 4.36 1.88
CA ASP A 113 14.84 4.71 0.94
C ASP A 113 16.19 4.16 1.39
N GLY A 114 16.49 4.28 2.70
CA GLY A 114 17.71 3.74 3.31
C GLY A 114 17.83 2.21 3.21
N ALA A 115 16.69 1.51 3.19
CA ALA A 115 16.60 0.06 3.00
C ALA A 115 16.55 -0.36 1.53
N GLY A 116 16.43 0.59 0.59
CA GLY A 116 16.30 0.31 -0.85
C GLY A 116 14.90 -0.18 -1.26
N LEU A 117 13.88 0.04 -0.43
CA LEU A 117 12.50 -0.31 -0.71
C LEU A 117 11.81 0.80 -1.51
N ALA A 118 11.16 0.42 -2.60
CA ALA A 118 10.27 1.34 -3.30
C ALA A 118 8.99 1.60 -2.47
N HIS A 119 8.39 2.77 -2.65
CA HIS A 119 7.14 3.12 -1.97
C HIS A 119 6.22 3.96 -2.86
N VAL A 120 4.91 3.87 -2.62
CA VAL A 120 3.89 4.65 -3.31
C VAL A 120 2.85 5.16 -2.32
N GLY A 121 2.27 6.31 -2.63
CA GLY A 121 1.09 6.84 -1.92
C GLY A 121 1.36 7.96 -0.93
N THR A 122 2.62 8.16 -0.47
CA THR A 122 3.00 9.33 0.34
C THR A 122 4.30 9.96 -0.16
N TYR A 123 4.45 11.29 0.02
CA TYR A 123 5.51 12.07 -0.62
C TYR A 123 5.99 13.23 0.26
N ARG A 124 7.28 13.57 0.16
CA ARG A 124 7.94 14.67 0.88
C ARG A 124 7.84 16.02 0.16
N SER A 125 7.56 16.00 -1.14
CA SER A 125 7.40 17.22 -1.94
C SER A 125 6.44 17.02 -3.11
N ALA A 126 5.99 18.12 -3.74
CA ALA A 126 5.16 18.07 -4.93
C ALA A 126 5.91 17.46 -6.13
N GLU A 127 7.22 17.71 -6.22
CA GLU A 127 8.09 17.11 -7.23
C GLU A 127 8.20 15.60 -7.04
N GLU A 128 8.35 15.14 -5.79
CA GLU A 128 8.37 13.70 -5.46
C GLU A 128 7.03 13.05 -5.78
N GLN A 129 5.90 13.68 -5.44
CA GLN A 129 4.57 13.21 -5.85
C GLN A 129 4.49 13.07 -7.37
N THR A 130 4.84 14.13 -8.11
CA THR A 130 4.75 14.13 -9.58
C THR A 130 5.59 13.02 -10.20
N ALA A 131 6.76 12.73 -9.64
CA ALA A 131 7.65 11.68 -10.13
C ALA A 131 7.25 10.28 -9.64
N GLY A 132 6.64 10.17 -8.47
CA GLY A 132 6.41 8.91 -7.77
C GLY A 132 4.94 8.50 -7.63
N THR A 133 3.98 9.25 -8.18
CA THR A 133 2.56 8.85 -8.19
C THR A 133 2.38 7.47 -8.85
N ILE A 134 3.18 7.20 -9.87
CA ILE A 134 3.19 5.92 -10.58
C ILE A 134 4.60 5.33 -10.47
N HIS A 135 4.71 4.21 -9.75
CA HIS A 135 5.94 3.43 -9.70
C HIS A 135 5.90 2.33 -10.76
N VAL A 136 6.86 2.32 -11.67
CA VAL A 136 6.96 1.29 -12.72
C VAL A 136 8.04 0.29 -12.33
N ALA A 137 7.68 -0.99 -12.29
CA ALA A 137 8.57 -2.09 -11.98
C ALA A 137 8.58 -3.13 -13.12
N ASP A 138 9.72 -3.81 -13.28
CA ASP A 138 9.85 -5.03 -14.06
C ASP A 138 9.55 -6.22 -13.14
N VAL A 139 8.46 -6.93 -13.39
CA VAL A 139 8.05 -8.12 -12.65
C VAL A 139 8.30 -9.34 -13.54
N GLY A 140 9.51 -9.87 -13.49
CA GLY A 140 9.88 -11.06 -14.28
C GLY A 140 9.74 -10.88 -15.79
N GLY A 141 10.00 -9.70 -16.32
CA GLY A 141 9.86 -9.35 -17.74
C GLY A 141 8.47 -8.84 -18.12
N ILE A 142 7.58 -8.58 -17.14
CA ILE A 142 6.28 -7.92 -17.32
C ILE A 142 6.37 -6.55 -16.65
N SER A 143 6.14 -5.48 -17.41
CA SER A 143 6.13 -4.12 -16.88
C SER A 143 4.82 -3.82 -16.16
N VAL A 144 4.90 -3.40 -14.89
CA VAL A 144 3.72 -3.09 -14.07
C VAL A 144 3.81 -1.67 -13.52
N ALA A 145 2.76 -0.87 -13.75
CA ALA A 145 2.61 0.46 -13.16
C ALA A 145 1.80 0.34 -11.86
N PHE A 146 2.41 0.69 -10.73
CA PHE A 146 1.77 0.67 -9.41
C PHE A 146 1.35 2.07 -9.00
N LEU A 147 0.10 2.21 -8.52
CA LEU A 147 -0.44 3.41 -7.88
C LEU A 147 -0.91 3.05 -6.47
N GLY A 148 -0.86 4.03 -5.54
CA GLY A 148 -1.24 3.79 -4.14
C GLY A 148 -2.17 4.86 -3.59
N TYR A 149 -3.25 4.46 -2.89
CA TYR A 149 -4.27 5.37 -2.35
C TYR A 149 -4.78 4.95 -0.98
N THR A 150 -5.29 5.94 -0.21
CA THR A 150 -6.03 5.71 1.04
C THR A 150 -7.31 6.53 1.12
N TYR A 151 -8.27 6.01 1.85
CA TYR A 151 -9.56 6.68 2.11
C TYR A 151 -9.45 7.87 3.06
N GLY A 152 -8.44 7.90 3.93
CA GLY A 152 -8.31 8.90 4.99
C GLY A 152 -7.07 8.71 5.85
N THR A 153 -6.99 9.50 6.93
CA THR A 153 -5.81 9.62 7.82
C THR A 153 -6.22 9.64 9.29
N ASN A 154 -7.22 8.86 9.70
CA ASN A 154 -7.74 8.80 11.09
C ASN A 154 -8.07 10.18 11.68
N GLY A 155 -8.58 11.11 10.85
CA GLY A 155 -8.91 12.45 11.30
C GLY A 155 -7.71 13.37 11.57
N ILE A 156 -6.50 12.95 11.18
CA ILE A 156 -5.30 13.80 11.23
C ILE A 156 -5.22 14.57 9.91
N PRO A 157 -5.31 15.91 9.91
CA PRO A 157 -5.28 16.65 8.66
C PRO A 157 -3.92 16.58 7.99
N VAL A 158 -3.93 16.48 6.66
CA VAL A 158 -2.72 16.70 5.86
C VAL A 158 -2.19 18.11 6.18
N PRO A 159 -0.89 18.29 6.47
CA PRO A 159 -0.35 19.57 6.85
C PRO A 159 -0.58 20.65 5.80
N GLN A 160 -0.94 21.84 6.24
CA GLN A 160 -1.27 22.97 5.36
C GLN A 160 -0.18 23.24 4.31
N GLY A 161 -0.57 23.37 3.05
CA GLY A 161 0.33 23.59 1.93
C GLY A 161 1.10 22.35 1.47
N ARG A 162 0.69 21.15 1.94
CA ARG A 162 1.27 19.87 1.57
C ARG A 162 0.23 18.89 1.03
N ASP A 163 -0.72 19.37 0.26
CA ASP A 163 -1.82 18.57 -0.32
C ASP A 163 -1.31 17.38 -1.17
N TYR A 164 -0.04 17.46 -1.58
CA TYR A 164 0.69 16.39 -2.25
C TYR A 164 1.10 15.24 -1.32
N ALA A 165 1.11 15.43 0.00
CA ALA A 165 1.80 14.52 0.92
C ALA A 165 1.19 13.12 1.00
N VAL A 166 -0.12 12.98 0.75
CA VAL A 166 -0.84 11.69 0.83
C VAL A 166 -1.77 11.54 -0.39
N SER A 167 -1.72 10.40 -1.04
CA SER A 167 -2.65 10.03 -2.10
C SER A 167 -4.02 9.64 -1.53
N LEU A 168 -4.80 10.66 -1.17
CA LEU A 168 -6.18 10.50 -0.72
C LEU A 168 -7.10 10.33 -1.92
N PHE A 169 -8.02 9.36 -1.86
CA PHE A 169 -9.05 9.22 -2.87
C PHE A 169 -10.43 9.78 -2.45
N ASN A 170 -10.57 10.30 -1.22
CA ASN A 170 -11.77 11.01 -0.77
C ASN A 170 -11.51 12.50 -0.63
N THR A 171 -12.37 13.32 -1.23
CA THR A 171 -12.33 14.79 -1.04
C THR A 171 -12.82 15.19 0.37
N ASP A 172 -13.65 14.36 0.99
CA ASP A 172 -14.24 14.55 2.32
C ASP A 172 -13.53 13.71 3.42
N TYR A 173 -12.23 13.41 3.24
CA TYR A 173 -11.45 12.52 4.10
C TYR A 173 -11.42 12.92 5.59
N MET A 174 -11.74 14.18 5.91
CA MET A 174 -11.82 14.70 7.29
C MET A 174 -13.24 14.63 7.87
N THR A 175 -14.23 14.18 7.11
CA THR A 175 -15.64 14.24 7.51
C THR A 175 -16.38 12.92 7.31
N THR A 176 -16.98 12.71 6.14
CA THR A 176 -17.90 11.59 5.91
C THR A 176 -17.28 10.39 5.20
N LEU A 177 -16.08 10.54 4.62
CA LEU A 177 -15.32 9.48 3.94
C LEU A 177 -16.11 8.77 2.83
N SER A 178 -16.95 9.52 2.13
CA SER A 178 -17.95 8.96 1.21
C SER A 178 -17.93 9.58 -0.18
N THR A 179 -17.06 10.57 -0.42
CA THR A 179 -17.00 11.32 -1.69
C THR A 179 -15.67 11.10 -2.38
N PRO A 180 -15.61 10.12 -3.30
CA PRO A 180 -14.36 9.84 -4.01
C PRO A 180 -14.00 10.98 -4.96
N ASP A 181 -12.72 11.29 -5.05
CA ASP A 181 -12.16 12.17 -6.07
C ASP A 181 -11.96 11.38 -7.37
N THR A 182 -13.07 11.16 -8.06
CA THR A 182 -13.05 10.37 -9.31
C THR A 182 -12.19 11.03 -10.38
N GLY A 183 -12.18 12.36 -10.43
CA GLY A 183 -11.36 13.11 -11.41
C GLY A 183 -9.86 12.82 -11.25
N ARG A 184 -9.36 12.86 -10.02
CA ARG A 184 -7.96 12.51 -9.72
C ARG A 184 -7.64 11.06 -10.08
N LEU A 185 -8.49 10.12 -9.68
CA LEU A 185 -8.27 8.70 -9.99
C LEU A 185 -8.24 8.44 -11.50
N GLU A 186 -9.14 9.09 -12.25
CA GLU A 186 -9.19 9.00 -13.72
C GLU A 186 -7.96 9.62 -14.38
N GLU A 187 -7.49 10.78 -13.90
CA GLU A 187 -6.28 11.45 -14.40
C GLU A 187 -5.03 10.61 -14.15
N ASP A 188 -4.85 10.10 -12.94
CA ASP A 188 -3.69 9.27 -12.57
C ASP A 188 -3.67 7.96 -13.39
N LEU A 189 -4.84 7.30 -13.57
CA LEU A 189 -4.96 6.11 -14.41
C LEU A 189 -4.74 6.42 -15.90
N ALA A 190 -5.18 7.58 -16.38
CA ALA A 190 -4.88 8.00 -17.74
C ALA A 190 -3.37 8.22 -17.96
N ALA A 191 -2.68 8.79 -16.95
CA ALA A 191 -1.24 8.93 -16.96
C ALA A 191 -0.52 7.56 -16.94
N ALA A 192 -1.02 6.61 -16.13
CA ALA A 192 -0.47 5.25 -16.09
C ALA A 192 -0.62 4.53 -17.45
N ARG A 193 -1.79 4.63 -18.08
CA ARG A 193 -1.99 4.06 -19.44
C ARG A 193 -1.07 4.67 -20.48
N ALA A 194 -0.69 5.93 -20.32
CA ALA A 194 0.21 6.63 -21.26
C ALA A 194 1.66 6.12 -21.17
N LEU A 195 2.02 5.37 -20.12
CA LEU A 195 3.35 4.75 -19.97
C LEU A 195 3.49 3.46 -20.80
N ASP A 196 2.39 2.93 -21.35
CA ASP A 196 2.36 1.71 -22.18
C ASP A 196 2.99 0.49 -21.47
N THR A 197 2.74 0.37 -20.15
CA THR A 197 3.12 -0.80 -19.37
C THR A 197 2.17 -1.97 -19.66
N ASP A 198 2.62 -3.21 -19.42
CA ASP A 198 1.82 -4.40 -19.64
C ASP A 198 0.60 -4.48 -18.70
N LEU A 199 0.76 -4.05 -17.44
CA LEU A 199 -0.30 -4.06 -16.42
C LEU A 199 -0.30 -2.78 -15.60
N ILE A 200 -1.47 -2.43 -15.08
CA ILE A 200 -1.67 -1.36 -14.08
C ILE A 200 -2.24 -1.97 -12.80
N ALA A 201 -1.53 -1.81 -11.69
CA ALA A 201 -1.92 -2.26 -10.37
C ALA A 201 -2.24 -1.08 -9.45
N VAL A 202 -3.41 -1.08 -8.84
CA VAL A 202 -3.82 -0.09 -7.84
C VAL A 202 -3.81 -0.74 -6.47
N MET A 203 -2.94 -0.29 -5.58
CA MET A 203 -2.91 -0.65 -4.16
C MET A 203 -3.80 0.35 -3.41
N ILE A 204 -4.82 -0.13 -2.71
CA ILE A 204 -5.84 0.75 -2.13
C ILE A 204 -6.22 0.36 -0.71
N HIS A 205 -6.16 1.33 0.21
CA HIS A 205 -6.52 1.18 1.61
C HIS A 205 -7.93 1.73 1.82
N TRP A 206 -8.93 0.82 1.96
CA TRP A 206 -10.36 1.14 1.89
C TRP A 206 -11.25 0.19 2.69
N GLY A 207 -12.54 0.45 2.68
CA GLY A 207 -13.56 -0.43 3.29
C GLY A 207 -13.81 -0.10 4.75
N VAL A 208 -14.18 -1.11 5.53
CA VAL A 208 -14.53 -1.00 6.96
C VAL A 208 -13.85 -2.13 7.73
N GLU A 209 -13.22 -1.77 8.85
CA GLU A 209 -12.54 -2.74 9.71
C GLU A 209 -13.43 -3.92 10.11
N TYR A 210 -12.85 -5.10 10.11
CA TYR A 210 -13.43 -6.40 10.52
C TYR A 210 -14.65 -6.87 9.70
N GLN A 211 -15.00 -6.20 8.61
CA GLN A 211 -15.97 -6.71 7.66
C GLN A 211 -15.32 -7.75 6.74
N THR A 212 -15.87 -8.97 6.72
CA THR A 212 -15.38 -10.08 5.90
C THR A 212 -15.90 -10.07 4.46
N THR A 213 -16.77 -9.13 4.12
CA THR A 213 -17.31 -8.90 2.78
C THR A 213 -17.15 -7.44 2.40
N GLN A 214 -16.86 -7.18 1.14
CA GLN A 214 -16.80 -5.84 0.60
C GLN A 214 -18.17 -5.14 0.70
N ASN A 215 -18.16 -3.82 0.73
CA ASN A 215 -19.37 -2.99 0.66
C ASN A 215 -19.56 -2.37 -0.75
N SER A 216 -20.71 -1.76 -0.99
CA SER A 216 -21.04 -1.15 -2.30
C SER A 216 -20.06 -0.06 -2.71
N TYR A 217 -19.49 0.68 -1.75
CA TYR A 217 -18.49 1.72 -2.03
C TYR A 217 -17.18 1.14 -2.60
N GLN A 218 -16.73 0.01 -2.05
CA GLN A 218 -15.59 -0.71 -2.59
C GLN A 218 -15.88 -1.27 -4.00
N GLU A 219 -17.10 -1.79 -4.23
CA GLU A 219 -17.52 -2.29 -5.54
C GLU A 219 -17.58 -1.19 -6.60
N GLU A 220 -18.15 -0.04 -6.28
CA GLU A 220 -18.24 1.13 -7.16
C GLU A 220 -16.86 1.69 -7.52
N LEU A 221 -15.94 1.76 -6.53
CA LEU A 221 -14.56 2.16 -6.77
C LEU A 221 -13.80 1.13 -7.62
N ALA A 222 -13.98 -0.16 -7.37
CA ALA A 222 -13.37 -1.21 -8.19
C ALA A 222 -13.83 -1.09 -9.66
N ASP A 223 -15.13 -0.85 -9.88
CA ASP A 223 -15.68 -0.61 -11.21
C ASP A 223 -15.06 0.61 -11.88
N LEU A 224 -14.93 1.72 -11.16
CA LEU A 224 -14.28 2.94 -11.64
C LEU A 224 -12.83 2.67 -12.05
N LEU A 225 -12.05 2.04 -11.18
CA LEU A 225 -10.63 1.78 -11.40
C LEU A 225 -10.43 0.88 -12.64
N ILE A 226 -11.18 -0.22 -12.75
CA ILE A 226 -11.10 -1.14 -13.88
C ILE A 226 -11.56 -0.46 -15.18
N ALA A 227 -12.68 0.28 -15.14
CA ALA A 227 -13.17 1.02 -16.30
C ALA A 227 -12.13 2.00 -16.85
N ASN A 228 -11.29 2.54 -15.98
CA ASN A 228 -10.22 3.49 -16.31
C ASN A 228 -8.84 2.84 -16.53
N GLY A 229 -8.75 1.51 -16.51
CA GLY A 229 -7.57 0.78 -16.98
C GLY A 229 -6.76 0.02 -15.93
N ALA A 230 -7.22 -0.04 -14.67
CA ALA A 230 -6.60 -0.92 -13.69
C ALA A 230 -6.85 -2.39 -14.06
N ASP A 231 -5.80 -3.20 -14.08
CA ASP A 231 -5.85 -4.65 -14.30
C ASP A 231 -5.89 -5.40 -12.96
N LEU A 232 -5.22 -4.84 -11.93
CA LEU A 232 -5.16 -5.39 -10.58
C LEU A 232 -5.61 -4.32 -9.57
N VAL A 233 -6.55 -4.67 -8.68
CA VAL A 233 -6.95 -3.84 -7.53
C VAL A 233 -6.65 -4.64 -6.27
N LEU A 234 -5.71 -4.14 -5.47
CA LEU A 234 -5.12 -4.82 -4.33
C LEU A 234 -5.46 -4.06 -3.04
N GLY A 235 -6.49 -4.53 -2.34
CA GLY A 235 -7.07 -3.85 -1.19
C GLY A 235 -6.51 -4.27 0.16
N GLY A 236 -6.58 -3.36 1.14
CA GLY A 236 -6.26 -3.53 2.56
C GLY A 236 -7.23 -2.77 3.45
N HIS A 237 -6.94 -2.62 4.75
CA HIS A 237 -7.67 -1.88 5.79
C HIS A 237 -8.66 -2.71 6.62
N SER A 238 -9.40 -3.65 6.04
CA SER A 238 -10.41 -4.37 6.85
C SER A 238 -9.79 -5.27 7.92
N HIS A 239 -8.47 -5.49 7.90
CA HIS A 239 -7.69 -6.35 8.80
C HIS A 239 -8.12 -7.83 8.77
N VAL A 240 -9.08 -8.17 7.94
CA VAL A 240 -9.55 -9.53 7.67
C VAL A 240 -9.60 -9.74 6.14
N PRO A 241 -9.34 -10.95 5.64
CA PRO A 241 -9.50 -11.23 4.22
C PRO A 241 -10.94 -11.00 3.75
N GLN A 242 -11.09 -10.32 2.62
CA GLN A 242 -12.34 -10.15 1.90
C GLN A 242 -12.30 -10.93 0.58
N PRO A 243 -13.42 -11.07 -0.13
CA PRO A 243 -13.48 -11.82 -1.39
C PRO A 243 -12.46 -11.36 -2.42
N ILE A 244 -12.11 -12.31 -3.29
CA ILE A 244 -11.28 -12.11 -4.48
C ILE A 244 -12.13 -12.48 -5.67
N GLU A 245 -12.15 -11.62 -6.70
CA GLU A 245 -12.91 -11.90 -7.91
C GLU A 245 -12.23 -11.35 -9.18
N THR A 246 -12.62 -11.89 -10.31
CA THR A 246 -12.42 -11.27 -11.62
C THR A 246 -13.67 -10.50 -11.98
N ARG A 247 -13.54 -9.19 -12.22
CA ARG A 247 -14.65 -8.27 -12.42
C ARG A 247 -14.60 -7.69 -13.83
N THR A 248 -15.73 -7.74 -14.55
CA THR A 248 -15.85 -7.18 -15.91
C THR A 248 -16.78 -5.99 -15.90
N VAL A 249 -16.30 -4.85 -16.39
CA VAL A 249 -17.02 -3.58 -16.42
C VAL A 249 -17.06 -3.03 -17.85
N THR A 250 -18.00 -2.12 -18.11
CA THR A 250 -18.07 -1.41 -19.40
C THR A 250 -17.48 -0.01 -19.20
N ALA A 251 -16.37 0.29 -19.88
CA ALA A 251 -15.74 1.60 -19.87
C ALA A 251 -16.60 2.67 -20.59
N ALA A 252 -16.28 3.93 -20.40
CA ALA A 252 -17.05 5.05 -20.99
C ALA A 252 -17.07 5.04 -22.53
N ASP A 253 -16.05 4.46 -23.17
CA ASP A 253 -15.97 4.28 -24.63
C ASP A 253 -16.75 3.04 -25.13
N GLY A 254 -17.45 2.32 -24.25
CA GLY A 254 -18.22 1.10 -24.55
C GLY A 254 -17.39 -0.19 -24.59
N THR A 255 -16.09 -0.13 -24.35
CA THR A 255 -15.26 -1.35 -24.30
C THR A 255 -15.50 -2.12 -23.01
N GLN A 256 -15.41 -3.45 -23.09
CA GLN A 256 -15.41 -4.33 -21.93
C GLN A 256 -13.98 -4.45 -21.39
N ARG A 257 -13.80 -4.16 -20.10
CA ARG A 257 -12.53 -4.34 -19.38
C ARG A 257 -12.72 -5.34 -18.26
N THR A 258 -11.74 -6.19 -18.07
CA THR A 258 -11.74 -7.19 -16.99
C THR A 258 -10.51 -6.98 -16.14
N GLY A 259 -10.72 -6.82 -14.82
CA GLY A 259 -9.67 -6.70 -13.82
C GLY A 259 -9.80 -7.76 -12.74
N PHE A 260 -8.72 -8.00 -12.04
CA PHE A 260 -8.66 -8.84 -10.84
C PHE A 260 -8.79 -7.93 -9.62
N VAL A 261 -9.69 -8.25 -8.70
CA VAL A 261 -9.90 -7.50 -7.46
C VAL A 261 -9.70 -8.41 -6.27
N CYS A 262 -8.78 -8.04 -5.40
CA CYS A 262 -8.71 -8.52 -4.03
C CYS A 262 -9.20 -7.39 -3.12
N TYR A 263 -10.39 -7.51 -2.55
CA TYR A 263 -10.97 -6.42 -1.76
C TYR A 263 -10.23 -6.16 -0.45
N SER A 264 -9.68 -7.18 0.18
CA SER A 264 -8.71 -7.05 1.26
C SER A 264 -7.89 -8.33 1.43
N LEU A 265 -6.59 -8.14 1.63
CA LEU A 265 -5.64 -9.18 1.96
C LEU A 265 -5.62 -9.50 3.47
N GLY A 266 -6.26 -8.68 4.29
CA GLY A 266 -6.19 -8.78 5.75
C GLY A 266 -4.83 -8.37 6.30
N ASN A 267 -4.54 -8.74 7.54
CA ASN A 267 -3.24 -8.48 8.14
C ASN A 267 -2.18 -9.49 7.68
N PHE A 268 -1.01 -9.02 7.29
CA PHE A 268 0.17 -9.84 7.12
C PHE A 268 0.91 -10.01 8.46
N ILE A 269 1.11 -8.90 9.19
CA ILE A 269 1.66 -8.89 10.56
C ILE A 269 0.83 -7.95 11.42
N SER A 270 0.35 -8.48 12.54
CA SER A 270 -0.45 -7.73 13.51
C SER A 270 -0.50 -8.49 14.85
N SER A 271 -0.91 -7.81 15.89
CA SER A 271 -1.36 -8.45 17.15
C SER A 271 -2.84 -8.16 17.45
N GLN A 272 -3.62 -7.85 16.44
CA GLN A 272 -5.08 -7.78 16.56
C GLN A 272 -5.65 -9.20 16.74
N VAL A 273 -6.61 -9.36 17.66
CA VAL A 273 -7.29 -10.61 18.00
C VAL A 273 -8.79 -10.46 17.89
#